data_57bd336745c9d224e0f0b1874ea91f7c
#
_entry.id   57bd336745c9d224e0f0b1874ea91f7c
#
_cell.length_a   1.000
_cell.length_b   1.000
_cell.length_c   1.000
_cell.angle_alpha   90.00
_cell.angle_beta   90.00
_cell.angle_gamma   90.00
#
_symmetry.space_group_name_H-M   'P 1'
#
loop_
_entity.id
_entity.type
_entity.pdbx_description
1 polymer ?
#
loop_
_entity_poly.entity_id
_entity_poly.type
_entity_poly.pdbx_seq_one_letter_code
_entity_poly.pdbx_strand_id
1 'polypeptide(L)'
;MERDENATLKAYAECEKILKTCLKKYNGSIFNTAGDSALAEFPSAVNAVECGVAFQNDIKKRNESDKTEVKLEFRIGINMGDVVKKEGNLFGDGVNIAARLEALAQPNGISISKSVYDLVVPKTKMTFNDLGVQKVKQNEFHAFDILLDPSQKRTLKLSLIH
;
A
#
# COMPACT_ATOMS: atom_id res chain seq x y z
N MET A 1 6.62 12.99 -25.51
CA MET A 1 5.61 13.81 -26.19
C MET A 1 4.80 14.57 -25.16
N GLU A 2 4.59 15.86 -25.40
CA GLU A 2 3.89 16.74 -24.45
C GLU A 2 2.50 16.23 -24.07
N ARG A 3 1.79 15.65 -25.01
CA ARG A 3 0.44 15.15 -24.79
C ARG A 3 0.43 13.98 -23.78
N ASP A 4 1.40 13.09 -23.87
CA ASP A 4 1.50 11.95 -22.94
C ASP A 4 1.93 12.38 -21.55
N GLU A 5 2.83 13.38 -21.46
CA GLU A 5 3.26 13.94 -20.18
C GLU A 5 2.11 14.66 -19.48
N ASN A 6 1.31 15.42 -20.21
CA ASN A 6 0.16 16.12 -19.65
C ASN A 6 -0.91 15.13 -19.16
N ALA A 7 -1.16 14.06 -19.92
CA ALA A 7 -2.10 13.02 -19.52
C ALA A 7 -1.62 12.30 -18.27
N THR A 8 -0.31 12.03 -18.17
CA THR A 8 0.29 11.38 -17.00
C THR A 8 0.19 12.28 -15.76
N LEU A 9 0.52 13.56 -15.91
CA LEU A 9 0.42 14.53 -14.80
C LEU A 9 -1.02 14.65 -14.32
N LYS A 10 -1.97 14.69 -15.25
CA LYS A 10 -3.40 14.72 -14.91
C LYS A 10 -3.81 13.45 -14.16
N ALA A 11 -3.33 12.29 -14.59
CA ALA A 11 -3.62 11.02 -13.93
C ALA A 11 -3.08 11.01 -12.49
N TYR A 12 -1.84 11.48 -12.28
CA TYR A 12 -1.27 11.58 -10.94
C TYR A 12 -2.07 12.53 -10.05
N ALA A 13 -2.50 13.67 -10.59
CA ALA A 13 -3.30 14.63 -9.82
C ALA A 13 -4.65 14.03 -9.41
N GLU A 14 -5.29 13.29 -10.30
CA GLU A 14 -6.56 12.61 -9.99
C GLU A 14 -6.37 11.55 -8.91
N CYS A 15 -5.31 10.74 -9.01
CA CYS A 15 -5.01 9.70 -8.04
C CYS A 15 -4.62 10.29 -6.68
N GLU A 16 -3.88 11.38 -6.66
CA GLU A 16 -3.55 12.09 -5.43
C GLU A 16 -4.81 12.59 -4.73
N LYS A 17 -5.76 13.10 -5.49
CA LYS A 17 -7.04 13.56 -4.94
C LYS A 17 -7.82 12.39 -4.33
N ILE A 18 -7.82 11.24 -4.99
CA ILE A 18 -8.44 10.01 -4.45
C ILE A 18 -7.77 9.61 -3.14
N LEU A 19 -6.43 9.65 -3.11
CA LEU A 19 -5.67 9.31 -1.90
C LEU A 19 -6.03 10.24 -0.74
N LYS A 20 -6.06 11.55 -0.99
CA LYS A 20 -6.39 12.53 0.06
C LYS A 20 -7.80 12.31 0.60
N THR A 21 -8.74 11.99 -0.26
CA THR A 21 -10.11 11.71 0.14
C THR A 21 -10.18 10.45 1.02
N CYS A 22 -9.48 9.39 0.64
CA CYS A 22 -9.42 8.16 1.42
C CYS A 22 -8.75 8.39 2.77
N LEU A 23 -7.62 9.11 2.79
CA LEU A 23 -6.90 9.42 4.03
C LEU A 23 -7.80 10.17 5.00
N LYS A 24 -8.51 11.17 4.53
CA LYS A 24 -9.42 11.94 5.36
C LYS A 24 -10.53 11.07 5.96
N LYS A 25 -11.07 10.16 5.17
CA LYS A 25 -12.14 9.27 5.62
C LYS A 25 -11.67 8.31 6.71
N TYR A 26 -10.43 7.85 6.64
CA TYR A 26 -9.90 6.84 7.57
C TYR A 26 -8.88 7.40 8.55
N ASN A 27 -8.84 8.72 8.69
CA ASN A 27 -7.98 9.42 9.66
C ASN A 27 -6.48 9.23 9.44
N GLY A 28 -6.08 9.04 8.18
CA GLY A 28 -4.68 8.95 7.82
C GLY A 28 -4.05 10.31 7.64
N SER A 29 -2.74 10.39 7.84
CA SER A 29 -1.96 11.61 7.63
C SER A 29 -0.73 11.30 6.80
N ILE A 30 -0.48 12.12 5.77
CA ILE A 30 0.73 11.99 4.95
C ILE A 30 1.89 12.66 5.67
N PHE A 31 3.01 11.95 5.81
CA PHE A 31 4.22 12.49 6.41
C PHE A 31 5.28 12.87 5.42
N ASN A 32 5.38 12.13 4.34
CA ASN A 32 6.43 12.36 3.36
C ASN A 32 5.99 11.88 2.00
N THR A 33 6.31 12.66 0.98
CA THR A 33 6.15 12.23 -0.41
C THR A 33 7.52 12.32 -1.06
N ALA A 34 7.96 11.21 -1.67
CA ALA A 34 9.21 11.15 -2.38
C ALA A 34 8.91 10.64 -3.80
N GLY A 35 8.98 11.52 -4.78
CA GLY A 35 8.62 11.17 -6.15
C GLY A 35 7.16 10.74 -6.24
N ASP A 36 6.93 9.49 -6.64
CA ASP A 36 5.60 8.89 -6.77
C ASP A 36 5.19 8.06 -5.55
N SER A 37 5.97 8.10 -4.47
CA SER A 37 5.70 7.38 -3.24
C SER A 37 5.18 8.32 -2.16
N ALA A 38 4.31 7.80 -1.30
CA ALA A 38 3.81 8.52 -0.14
C ALA A 38 3.90 7.64 1.09
N LEU A 39 4.31 8.23 2.21
CA LEU A 39 4.32 7.58 3.51
C LEU A 39 3.21 8.19 4.36
N ALA A 40 2.33 7.36 4.87
CA ALA A 40 1.20 7.82 5.68
C ALA A 40 1.15 7.04 6.99
N GLU A 41 0.61 7.67 8.03
CA GLU A 41 0.34 6.98 9.28
C GLU A 41 -1.15 7.00 9.59
N PHE A 42 -1.59 6.03 10.38
CA PHE A 42 -2.99 5.85 10.77
C PHE A 42 -3.08 5.58 12.28
N PRO A 43 -4.22 5.93 12.90
CA PRO A 43 -4.40 5.67 14.32
C PRO A 43 -4.55 4.19 14.66
N SER A 44 -4.90 3.34 13.69
CA SER A 44 -5.03 1.90 13.90
C SER A 44 -4.72 1.12 12.63
N ALA A 45 -4.37 -0.15 12.81
CA ALA A 45 -4.14 -1.06 11.68
C ALA A 45 -5.42 -1.25 10.84
N VAL A 46 -6.59 -1.30 11.48
CA VAL A 46 -7.87 -1.44 10.78
C VAL A 46 -8.11 -0.24 9.87
N ASN A 47 -7.89 0.97 10.37
CA ASN A 47 -8.05 2.18 9.55
C ASN A 47 -7.10 2.15 8.34
N ALA A 48 -5.86 1.71 8.55
CA ALA A 48 -4.88 1.63 7.47
C ALA A 48 -5.30 0.65 6.37
N VAL A 49 -5.72 -0.57 6.74
CA VAL A 49 -6.12 -1.56 5.75
C VAL A 49 -7.42 -1.17 5.05
N GLU A 50 -8.37 -0.61 5.76
CA GLU A 50 -9.62 -0.14 5.14
C GLU A 50 -9.36 0.98 4.15
N CYS A 51 -8.48 1.91 4.50
CA CYS A 51 -8.07 2.97 3.59
C CYS A 51 -7.39 2.41 2.34
N GLY A 52 -6.47 1.46 2.53
CA GLY A 52 -5.78 0.81 1.40
C GLY A 52 -6.74 0.13 0.45
N VAL A 53 -7.71 -0.61 0.98
CA VAL A 53 -8.73 -1.30 0.16
C VAL A 53 -9.60 -0.28 -0.57
N ALA A 54 -10.06 0.76 0.12
CA ALA A 54 -10.88 1.80 -0.50
C ALA A 54 -10.11 2.52 -1.60
N PHE A 55 -8.85 2.86 -1.35
CA PHE A 55 -8.00 3.51 -2.33
C PHE A 55 -7.84 2.65 -3.59
N GLN A 56 -7.49 1.37 -3.44
CA GLN A 56 -7.30 0.48 -4.59
C GLN A 56 -8.60 0.29 -5.38
N ASN A 57 -9.73 0.19 -4.69
CA ASN A 57 -11.03 0.09 -5.35
C ASN A 57 -11.37 1.36 -6.13
N ASP A 58 -11.09 2.53 -5.57
CA ASP A 58 -11.35 3.80 -6.24
C ASP A 58 -10.43 4.02 -7.43
N ILE A 59 -9.17 3.61 -7.33
CA ILE A 59 -8.24 3.65 -8.45
C ILE A 59 -8.70 2.72 -9.57
N LYS A 60 -9.17 1.54 -9.22
CA LYS A 60 -9.70 0.59 -10.20
C LYS A 60 -10.88 1.19 -10.97
N LYS A 61 -11.81 1.81 -10.26
CA LYS A 61 -12.97 2.49 -10.89
C LYS A 61 -12.51 3.62 -11.82
N ARG A 62 -11.55 4.41 -11.36
CA ARG A 62 -10.99 5.48 -12.18
C ARG A 62 -10.38 4.91 -13.46
N ASN A 63 -9.58 3.85 -13.34
CA ASN A 63 -8.88 3.24 -14.47
C ASN A 63 -9.82 2.53 -15.46
N GLU A 64 -10.99 2.12 -15.02
CA GLU A 64 -12.01 1.50 -15.88
C GLU A 64 -12.87 2.52 -16.62
N SER A 65 -12.75 3.80 -16.29
CA SER A 65 -13.51 4.84 -16.97
C SER A 65 -13.11 4.98 -18.43
N ASP A 66 -14.08 5.10 -19.33
CA ASP A 66 -13.85 5.29 -20.77
C ASP A 66 -13.09 6.57 -21.10
N LYS A 67 -13.09 7.53 -20.17
CA LYS A 67 -12.41 8.80 -20.35
C LYS A 67 -10.95 8.79 -19.88
N THR A 68 -10.48 7.65 -19.40
CA THR A 68 -9.13 7.54 -18.85
C THR A 68 -8.13 7.25 -19.96
N GLU A 69 -7.20 8.18 -20.20
CA GLU A 69 -6.12 8.02 -21.17
C GLU A 69 -4.93 7.25 -20.58
N VAL A 70 -4.62 7.51 -19.30
CA VAL A 70 -3.48 6.89 -18.59
C VAL A 70 -4.00 6.15 -17.37
N LYS A 71 -3.64 4.88 -17.29
CA LYS A 71 -3.96 4.04 -16.13
C LYS A 71 -2.73 3.94 -15.23
N LEU A 72 -2.91 4.23 -13.95
CA LEU A 72 -1.84 4.13 -12.97
C LEU A 72 -2.11 2.95 -12.04
N GLU A 73 -1.04 2.26 -11.69
CA GLU A 73 -1.09 1.14 -10.77
C GLU A 73 -0.27 1.47 -9.53
N PHE A 74 -0.80 1.12 -8.37
CA PHE A 74 -0.15 1.42 -7.09
C PHE A 74 0.07 0.16 -6.28
N ARG A 75 1.14 0.15 -5.51
CA ARG A 75 1.45 -0.91 -4.55
C ARG A 75 1.39 -0.33 -3.17
N ILE A 76 0.78 -1.06 -2.24
CA ILE A 76 0.62 -0.61 -0.86
C ILE A 76 1.24 -1.63 0.08
N GLY A 77 2.09 -1.15 0.99
CA GLY A 77 2.62 -1.95 2.09
C GLY A 77 2.16 -1.35 3.40
N ILE A 78 1.67 -2.17 4.31
CA ILE A 78 1.17 -1.72 5.62
C ILE A 78 1.85 -2.52 6.71
N ASN A 79 2.45 -1.81 7.66
CA ASN A 79 3.08 -2.40 8.81
C ASN A 79 2.68 -1.66 10.08
N MET A 80 2.76 -2.35 11.18
CA MET A 80 2.64 -1.75 12.50
C MET A 80 3.91 -2.08 13.28
N GLY A 81 4.56 -1.05 13.80
CA GLY A 81 5.82 -1.22 14.51
C GLY A 81 6.29 0.11 15.08
N ASP A 82 7.44 0.07 15.70
CA ASP A 82 8.02 1.27 16.29
C ASP A 82 8.41 2.26 15.21
N VAL A 83 7.94 3.48 15.36
CA VAL A 83 8.19 4.57 14.43
C VAL A 83 8.64 5.78 15.22
N VAL A 84 9.72 6.40 14.77
CA VAL A 84 10.24 7.62 15.38
C VAL A 84 9.85 8.80 14.50
N LYS A 85 9.18 9.77 15.11
CA LYS A 85 8.83 11.03 14.44
C LYS A 85 9.94 12.04 14.75
N LYS A 86 10.58 12.55 13.71
CA LYS A 86 11.63 13.54 13.86
C LYS A 86 11.60 14.49 12.68
N GLU A 87 11.52 15.79 12.96
CA GLU A 87 11.54 16.84 11.94
C GLU A 87 10.48 16.64 10.86
N GLY A 88 9.27 16.20 11.27
CA GLY A 88 8.16 15.99 10.36
C GLY A 88 8.23 14.72 9.53
N ASN A 89 9.23 13.86 9.76
CA ASN A 89 9.39 12.60 9.07
C ASN A 89 9.26 11.41 10.01
N LEU A 90 8.98 10.25 9.43
CA LEU A 90 8.90 8.99 10.16
C LEU A 90 10.13 8.15 9.85
N PHE A 91 10.74 7.61 10.90
CA PHE A 91 11.92 6.74 10.80
C PHE A 91 11.74 5.50 11.64
N GLY A 92 12.57 4.49 11.39
CA GLY A 92 12.63 3.29 12.19
C GLY A 92 12.38 2.02 11.39
N ASP A 93 12.55 0.86 12.05
CA ASP A 93 12.37 -0.44 11.42
C ASP A 93 10.96 -0.63 10.89
N GLY A 94 9.96 -0.08 11.58
CA GLY A 94 8.57 -0.16 11.13
C GLY A 94 8.35 0.46 9.76
N VAL A 95 8.99 1.61 9.50
CA VAL A 95 8.92 2.28 8.20
C VAL A 95 9.66 1.47 7.14
N ASN A 96 10.82 0.92 7.48
CA ASN A 96 11.61 0.11 6.56
C ASN A 96 10.87 -1.16 6.15
N ILE A 97 10.18 -1.82 7.09
CA ILE A 97 9.38 -3.00 6.78
C ILE A 97 8.19 -2.63 5.90
N ALA A 98 7.53 -1.50 6.16
CA ALA A 98 6.43 -1.03 5.31
C ALA A 98 6.92 -0.81 3.87
N ALA A 99 8.10 -0.22 3.69
CA ALA A 99 8.67 -0.04 2.36
C ALA A 99 8.96 -1.37 1.66
N ARG A 100 9.43 -2.37 2.42
CA ARG A 100 9.67 -3.72 1.87
C ARG A 100 8.36 -4.40 1.47
N LEU A 101 7.32 -4.23 2.26
CA LEU A 101 5.99 -4.76 1.93
C LEU A 101 5.42 -4.10 0.67
N GLU A 102 5.61 -2.78 0.53
CA GLU A 102 5.22 -2.09 -0.69
C GLU A 102 5.92 -2.69 -1.91
N ALA A 103 7.23 -2.88 -1.82
CA ALA A 103 8.01 -3.47 -2.92
C ALA A 103 7.57 -4.91 -3.24
N LEU A 104 7.12 -5.65 -2.24
CA LEU A 104 6.64 -7.01 -2.40
C LEU A 104 5.23 -7.08 -2.99
N ALA A 105 4.42 -6.05 -2.80
CA ALA A 105 3.03 -6.04 -3.23
C ALA A 105 2.91 -6.14 -4.75
N GLN A 106 1.83 -6.77 -5.19
CA GLN A 106 1.49 -6.80 -6.61
C GLN A 106 0.97 -5.43 -7.04
N PRO A 107 1.11 -5.05 -8.32
CA PRO A 107 0.44 -3.87 -8.83
C PRO A 107 -1.06 -3.95 -8.51
N ASN A 108 -1.62 -2.86 -7.99
CA ASN A 108 -3.00 -2.77 -7.53
C ASN A 108 -3.30 -3.62 -6.30
N GLY A 109 -2.25 -4.08 -5.62
CA GLY A 109 -2.38 -4.94 -4.46
C GLY A 109 -1.95 -4.29 -3.16
N ILE A 110 -2.13 -5.03 -2.07
CA ILE A 110 -1.78 -4.61 -0.71
C ILE A 110 -1.09 -5.77 -0.02
N SER A 111 0.11 -5.52 0.52
CA SER A 111 0.80 -6.49 1.36
C SER A 111 0.90 -5.95 2.78
N ILE A 112 0.68 -6.81 3.75
CA ILE A 112 0.69 -6.45 5.16
C ILE A 112 1.62 -7.37 5.94
N SER A 113 2.09 -6.89 7.09
CA SER A 113 2.88 -7.70 8.01
C SER A 113 1.99 -8.59 8.86
N LYS A 114 2.60 -9.59 9.51
CA LYS A 114 1.87 -10.47 10.45
C LYS A 114 1.27 -9.67 11.61
N SER A 115 1.97 -8.66 12.12
CA SER A 115 1.44 -7.82 13.20
C SER A 115 0.13 -7.13 12.79
N VAL A 116 0.05 -6.65 11.56
CA VAL A 116 -1.17 -6.07 11.01
C VAL A 116 -2.23 -7.16 10.81
N TYR A 117 -1.83 -8.28 10.21
CA TYR A 117 -2.71 -9.42 9.97
C TYR A 117 -3.43 -9.87 11.26
N ASP A 118 -2.67 -10.08 12.33
CA ASP A 118 -3.22 -10.55 13.60
C ASP A 118 -4.26 -9.58 14.18
N LEU A 119 -4.09 -8.29 13.95
CA LEU A 119 -5.02 -7.27 14.44
C LEU A 119 -6.27 -7.13 13.59
N VAL A 120 -6.14 -7.28 12.27
CA VAL A 120 -7.26 -6.98 11.36
C VAL A 120 -8.14 -8.18 11.05
N VAL A 121 -7.61 -9.39 11.14
CA VAL A 121 -8.38 -10.62 10.86
C VAL A 121 -9.67 -10.68 11.66
N PRO A 122 -9.66 -10.49 13.01
CA PRO A 122 -10.91 -10.59 13.78
C PRO A 122 -11.85 -9.41 13.61
N LYS A 123 -11.37 -8.31 13.02
CA LYS A 123 -12.14 -7.06 12.92
C LYS A 123 -12.61 -6.74 11.51
N THR A 124 -12.23 -7.54 10.53
CA THR A 124 -12.60 -7.31 9.12
C THR A 124 -13.04 -8.62 8.49
N LYS A 125 -13.71 -8.51 7.34
CA LYS A 125 -14.13 -9.67 6.55
C LYS A 125 -13.30 -9.80 5.28
N MET A 126 -12.09 -9.30 5.30
CA MET A 126 -11.19 -9.36 4.15
C MET A 126 -10.64 -10.76 3.96
N THR A 127 -10.26 -11.07 2.73
CA THR A 127 -9.60 -12.32 2.38
C THR A 127 -8.10 -12.10 2.31
N PHE A 128 -7.33 -13.00 2.89
CA PHE A 128 -5.88 -12.87 2.97
C PHE A 128 -5.19 -14.06 2.32
N ASN A 129 -3.98 -13.84 1.86
CA ASN A 129 -3.11 -14.88 1.32
C ASN A 129 -1.76 -14.83 2.05
N ASP A 130 -1.40 -15.93 2.71
CA ASP A 130 -0.13 -16.04 3.45
C ASP A 130 1.01 -16.21 2.44
N LEU A 131 1.96 -15.27 2.46
CA LEU A 131 3.14 -15.31 1.61
C LEU A 131 4.35 -15.92 2.29
N GLY A 132 4.23 -16.26 3.58
CA GLY A 132 5.32 -16.83 4.36
C GLY A 132 6.33 -15.77 4.81
N VAL A 133 7.41 -16.26 5.38
CA VAL A 133 8.49 -15.42 5.90
C VAL A 133 9.37 -14.94 4.74
N GLN A 134 9.62 -13.66 4.70
CA GLN A 134 10.48 -13.03 3.71
C GLN A 134 11.76 -12.57 4.39
N LYS A 135 12.90 -12.80 3.73
CA LYS A 135 14.20 -12.34 4.22
C LYS A 135 14.81 -11.38 3.22
N VAL A 136 15.09 -10.17 3.67
CA VAL A 136 15.80 -9.18 2.87
C VAL A 136 16.93 -8.63 3.70
N LYS A 137 18.17 -8.94 3.29
CA LYS A 137 19.38 -8.61 4.06
C LYS A 137 19.28 -9.18 5.49
N GLN A 138 19.26 -8.30 6.51
CA GLN A 138 19.16 -8.70 7.91
C GLN A 138 17.73 -8.67 8.44
N ASN A 139 16.78 -8.28 7.61
CA ASN A 139 15.38 -8.16 8.02
C ASN A 139 14.59 -9.41 7.64
N GLU A 140 13.81 -9.87 8.58
CA GLU A 140 12.92 -11.01 8.40
C GLU A 140 11.51 -10.58 8.81
N PHE A 141 10.53 -10.84 7.96
CA PHE A 141 9.15 -10.50 8.24
C PHE A 141 8.19 -11.47 7.55
N HIS A 142 7.09 -11.76 8.22
CA HIS A 142 6.04 -12.61 7.66
C HIS A 142 5.04 -11.69 6.95
N ALA A 143 4.79 -11.97 5.68
CA ALA A 143 3.96 -11.13 4.83
C ALA A 143 2.67 -11.83 4.40
N PHE A 144 1.62 -11.05 4.23
CA PHE A 144 0.32 -11.52 3.73
C PHE A 144 -0.16 -10.52 2.67
N ASP A 145 -0.80 -11.03 1.63
CA ASP A 145 -1.54 -10.17 0.72
C ASP A 145 -2.97 -10.03 1.22
N ILE A 146 -3.55 -8.85 1.04
CA ILE A 146 -5.01 -8.70 1.11
C ILE A 146 -5.53 -8.95 -0.29
N LEU A 147 -6.42 -9.92 -0.46
CA LEU A 147 -6.96 -10.26 -1.77
C LEU A 147 -8.18 -9.39 -2.07
N LEU A 148 -8.03 -8.49 -3.02
CA LEU A 148 -9.12 -7.66 -3.53
C LEU A 148 -9.88 -8.38 -4.64
N ASP A 149 -9.21 -9.35 -5.27
CA ASP A 149 -9.73 -10.14 -6.38
C ASP A 149 -9.08 -11.52 -6.29
N PRO A 150 -9.85 -12.62 -6.52
CA PRO A 150 -9.28 -13.98 -6.50
C PRO A 150 -8.08 -14.17 -7.44
N SER A 151 -8.00 -13.41 -8.53
CA SER A 151 -6.88 -13.46 -9.46
C SER A 151 -5.55 -13.04 -8.85
N GLN A 152 -5.56 -12.36 -7.71
CA GLN A 152 -4.36 -11.89 -7.03
C GLN A 152 -3.70 -12.97 -6.17
N LYS A 153 -4.35 -14.13 -6.00
CA LYS A 153 -3.78 -15.20 -5.19
C LYS A 153 -2.49 -15.71 -5.82
N ARG A 154 -1.43 -15.79 -5.03
CA ARG A 154 -0.11 -16.22 -5.49
C ARG A 154 0.64 -16.95 -4.39
N THR A 155 1.68 -17.66 -4.79
CA THR A 155 2.64 -18.28 -3.86
C THR A 155 4.01 -17.70 -4.16
N LEU A 156 4.67 -17.19 -3.12
CA LEU A 156 6.05 -16.76 -3.23
C LEU A 156 6.95 -17.89 -2.75
N LYS A 157 7.88 -18.30 -3.59
CA LYS A 157 8.94 -19.19 -3.13
C LYS A 157 9.95 -18.34 -2.37
N LEU A 158 10.55 -18.94 -1.33
CA LEU A 158 11.70 -18.36 -0.66
C LEU A 158 12.79 -18.20 -1.71
N SER A 159 12.81 -17.07 -2.37
CA SER A 159 13.93 -16.73 -3.22
C SER A 159 14.84 -15.83 -2.41
N LEU A 160 16.13 -16.11 -2.50
CA LEU A 160 17.13 -15.19 -2.02
C LEU A 160 17.07 -13.97 -2.93
N ILE A 161 16.31 -12.98 -2.52
CA ILE A 161 16.27 -11.70 -3.22
C ILE A 161 17.45 -10.89 -2.70
N HIS A 162 18.36 -10.69 -3.57
CA HIS A 162 19.54 -9.91 -3.26
C HIS A 162 19.29 -8.43 -3.38
#